data_4da0cec10b7eba91ce8a050bce05bd52
#
_entry.id   4da0cec10b7eba91ce8a050bce05bd52
#
_cell.length_a   1.000
_cell.length_b   1.000
_cell.length_c   1.000
_cell.angle_alpha   90.00
_cell.angle_beta   90.00
_cell.angle_gamma   90.00
#
_symmetry.space_group_name_H-M   'P 1'
#
loop_
_entity.id
_entity.type
_entity.pdbx_description
1 polymer ?
#
loop_
_entity_poly.entity_id
_entity_poly.type
_entity_poly.pdbx_seq_one_letter_code
_entity_poly.pdbx_strand_id
1 'polypeptide(L)'
;FIGGPMMGRIGKGSDPVTKTTNAILVLPKDHLIVQKKMRTSSIDLKRAASICCQCNTCTDLCPRHNLGHPIDPAKFMRAASNNDFRDLNPYIDASFCSSCGVCEMYSCPQSLAPRSLLADMKGGLRKAGIRPPQGVQPKPVQESREYRKVPEERLMARLGLTKYDKDAPMDE
;
A
#
# COMPACT_ATOMS: atom_id res chain seq x y z
N PHE A 1 10.09 -9.63 -11.92
CA PHE A 1 10.01 -8.47 -11.04
C PHE A 1 11.36 -8.15 -10.44
N ILE A 2 11.69 -6.89 -10.39
CA ILE A 2 12.81 -6.36 -9.64
C ILE A 2 12.27 -5.80 -8.33
N GLY A 3 12.67 -6.38 -7.21
CA GLY A 3 12.07 -6.16 -5.89
C GLY A 3 10.98 -7.17 -5.55
N GLY A 4 10.33 -6.98 -4.40
CA GLY A 4 9.26 -7.88 -3.94
C GLY A 4 7.94 -7.73 -4.71
N PRO A 5 6.99 -8.66 -4.53
CA PRO A 5 5.73 -8.67 -5.28
C PRO A 5 4.84 -7.45 -4.98
N MET A 6 4.94 -6.89 -3.78
CA MET A 6 4.12 -5.73 -3.37
C MET A 6 4.64 -4.42 -3.96
N MET A 7 5.94 -4.14 -3.81
CA MET A 7 6.56 -2.85 -4.15
C MET A 7 7.33 -2.89 -5.46
N GLY A 8 7.76 -4.06 -5.90
CA GLY A 8 8.60 -4.25 -7.07
C GLY A 8 7.95 -3.80 -8.37
N ARG A 9 8.78 -3.54 -9.36
CA ARG A 9 8.39 -3.21 -10.73
C ARG A 9 8.63 -4.38 -11.67
N ILE A 10 7.91 -4.40 -12.78
CA ILE A 10 8.22 -5.32 -13.87
C ILE A 10 9.56 -4.90 -14.47
N GLY A 11 10.52 -5.81 -14.46
CA GLY A 11 11.84 -5.60 -15.05
C GLY A 11 11.92 -6.12 -16.47
N LYS A 12 12.84 -5.56 -17.24
CA LYS A 12 13.27 -6.08 -18.54
C LYS A 12 14.56 -6.89 -18.35
N GLY A 13 14.82 -7.85 -19.21
CA GLY A 13 16.07 -8.65 -19.12
C GLY A 13 17.35 -7.83 -19.27
N SER A 14 17.25 -6.61 -19.82
CA SER A 14 18.34 -5.64 -19.96
C SER A 14 18.51 -4.69 -18.78
N ASP A 15 17.65 -4.77 -17.75
CA ASP A 15 17.75 -3.86 -16.61
C ASP A 15 19.02 -4.16 -15.79
N PRO A 16 19.82 -3.15 -15.44
CA PRO A 16 21.02 -3.37 -14.64
C PRO A 16 20.67 -3.71 -13.19
N VAL A 17 21.47 -4.56 -12.59
CA VAL A 17 21.44 -4.78 -11.15
C VAL A 17 22.11 -3.61 -10.45
N THR A 18 21.41 -2.94 -9.56
CA THR A 18 21.89 -1.78 -8.80
C THR A 18 21.95 -2.09 -7.32
N LYS A 19 22.57 -1.21 -6.53
CA LYS A 19 22.63 -1.36 -5.06
C LYS A 19 21.27 -1.45 -4.36
N THR A 20 20.21 -1.01 -5.03
CA THR A 20 18.83 -1.07 -4.52
C THR A 20 18.07 -2.30 -4.98
N THR A 21 18.69 -3.17 -5.78
CA THR A 21 18.10 -4.43 -6.23
C THR A 21 18.27 -5.46 -5.12
N ASN A 22 17.21 -5.71 -4.37
CA ASN A 22 17.21 -6.66 -3.25
C ASN A 22 16.67 -8.04 -3.61
N ALA A 23 15.89 -8.15 -4.69
CA ALA A 23 15.34 -9.43 -5.16
C ALA A 23 15.01 -9.37 -6.65
N ILE A 24 15.10 -10.53 -7.31
CA ILE A 24 14.60 -10.76 -8.67
C ILE A 24 13.64 -11.94 -8.60
N LEU A 25 12.38 -11.72 -8.96
CA LEU A 25 11.35 -12.74 -9.00
C LEU A 25 10.97 -13.03 -10.44
N VAL A 26 11.09 -14.27 -10.85
CA VAL A 26 10.64 -14.76 -12.16
C VAL A 26 9.29 -15.44 -11.97
N LEU A 27 8.27 -14.92 -12.65
CA LEU A 27 6.89 -15.41 -12.56
C LEU A 27 6.37 -15.67 -13.98
N PRO A 28 5.44 -16.63 -14.15
CA PRO A 28 4.73 -16.82 -15.40
C PRO A 28 4.02 -15.55 -15.84
N LYS A 29 3.91 -15.31 -17.14
CA LYS A 29 3.28 -14.09 -17.70
C LYS A 29 1.81 -13.96 -17.32
N ASP A 30 1.13 -15.07 -17.15
CA ASP A 30 -0.28 -15.19 -16.77
C ASP A 30 -0.51 -15.14 -15.25
N HIS A 31 0.57 -15.05 -14.46
CA HIS A 31 0.45 -14.95 -13.00
C HIS A 31 -0.32 -13.69 -12.59
N LEU A 32 -1.24 -13.81 -11.63
CA LEU A 32 -2.13 -12.75 -11.16
C LEU A 32 -1.41 -11.44 -10.84
N ILE A 33 -0.26 -11.52 -10.17
CA ILE A 33 0.54 -10.34 -9.79
C ILE A 33 1.08 -9.63 -11.03
N VAL A 34 1.53 -10.39 -12.05
CA VAL A 34 2.02 -9.82 -13.32
C VAL A 34 0.89 -9.11 -14.03
N GLN A 35 -0.26 -9.76 -14.20
CA GLN A 35 -1.42 -9.18 -14.84
C GLN A 35 -1.89 -7.91 -14.13
N LYS A 36 -1.90 -7.90 -12.79
CA LYS A 36 -2.28 -6.75 -11.98
C LYS A 36 -1.33 -5.56 -12.18
N LYS A 37 -0.02 -5.81 -12.23
CA LYS A 37 1.01 -4.78 -12.43
C LYS A 37 1.10 -4.28 -13.88
N MET A 38 0.60 -5.03 -14.85
CA MET A 38 0.55 -4.62 -16.27
C MET A 38 -0.65 -3.75 -16.59
N ARG A 39 -1.65 -3.66 -15.73
CA ARG A 39 -2.83 -2.82 -15.99
C ARG A 39 -2.45 -1.34 -16.04
N THR A 40 -3.16 -0.60 -16.88
CA THR A 40 -3.04 0.86 -16.95
C THR A 40 -3.93 1.51 -15.90
N SER A 41 -3.58 2.70 -15.46
CA SER A 41 -4.36 3.48 -14.48
C SER A 41 -5.79 3.75 -14.96
N SER A 42 -5.99 3.91 -16.27
CA SER A 42 -7.33 4.12 -16.83
C SER A 42 -8.22 2.88 -16.64
N ILE A 43 -7.68 1.67 -16.78
CA ILE A 43 -8.40 0.43 -16.49
C ILE A 43 -8.70 0.33 -15.01
N ASP A 44 -7.72 0.62 -14.15
CA ASP A 44 -7.88 0.55 -12.70
C ASP A 44 -8.88 1.57 -12.16
N LEU A 45 -8.95 2.78 -12.73
CA LEU A 45 -9.98 3.78 -12.41
C LEU A 45 -11.38 3.32 -12.81
N LYS A 46 -11.56 2.78 -14.02
CA LYS A 46 -12.84 2.22 -14.47
C LYS A 46 -13.30 1.07 -13.55
N ARG A 47 -12.39 0.20 -13.16
CA ARG A 47 -12.68 -0.87 -12.20
C ARG A 47 -13.06 -0.31 -10.83
N ALA A 48 -12.35 0.72 -10.35
CA ALA A 48 -12.65 1.36 -9.09
C ALA A 48 -14.06 1.99 -9.10
N ALA A 49 -14.44 2.67 -10.18
CA ALA A 49 -15.77 3.24 -10.34
C ALA A 49 -16.88 2.17 -10.33
N SER A 50 -16.60 0.96 -10.87
CA SER A 50 -17.60 -0.09 -11.01
C SER A 50 -17.76 -0.97 -9.77
N ILE A 51 -16.65 -1.31 -9.07
CA ILE A 51 -16.68 -2.36 -8.05
C ILE A 51 -16.10 -1.95 -6.68
N CYS A 52 -15.70 -0.69 -6.49
CA CYS A 52 -15.24 -0.25 -5.17
C CYS A 52 -16.41 -0.18 -4.18
N CYS A 53 -16.45 -1.10 -3.22
CA CYS A 53 -17.49 -1.16 -2.20
C CYS A 53 -17.27 -0.17 -1.03
N GLN A 54 -16.25 0.68 -1.11
CA GLN A 54 -15.92 1.72 -0.12
C GLN A 54 -15.78 1.19 1.32
N CYS A 55 -15.30 -0.04 1.48
CA CYS A 55 -15.16 -0.72 2.77
C CYS A 55 -14.11 -0.12 3.72
N ASN A 56 -13.36 0.88 3.27
CA ASN A 56 -12.34 1.61 4.01
C ASN A 56 -11.08 0.80 4.41
N THR A 57 -11.03 -0.49 4.14
CA THR A 57 -9.93 -1.39 4.56
C THR A 57 -8.55 -0.94 4.04
N CYS A 58 -8.49 -0.29 2.87
CA CYS A 58 -7.25 0.24 2.32
C CYS A 58 -6.66 1.40 3.16
N THR A 59 -7.51 2.20 3.82
CA THR A 59 -7.11 3.25 4.78
C THR A 59 -6.77 2.64 6.11
N ASP A 60 -7.63 1.77 6.58
CA ASP A 60 -7.48 1.13 7.88
C ASP A 60 -6.16 0.37 8.03
N LEU A 61 -5.68 -0.29 6.98
CA LEU A 61 -4.43 -1.02 7.00
C LEU A 61 -3.25 -0.19 6.47
N CYS A 62 -3.46 1.09 6.15
CA CYS A 62 -2.38 1.95 5.68
C CYS A 62 -1.43 2.32 6.82
N PRO A 63 -0.14 1.92 6.76
CA PRO A 63 0.79 2.20 7.85
C PRO A 63 1.03 3.70 8.03
N ARG A 64 1.00 4.50 6.95
CA ARG A 64 1.15 5.95 7.04
C ARG A 64 -0.05 6.62 7.69
N HIS A 65 -1.27 6.21 7.33
CA HIS A 65 -2.49 6.70 7.96
C HIS A 65 -2.50 6.38 9.45
N ASN A 66 -2.16 5.15 9.82
CA ASN A 66 -2.13 4.71 11.20
C ASN A 66 -1.08 5.44 12.06
N LEU A 67 -0.03 5.96 11.45
CA LEU A 67 0.97 6.82 12.09
C LEU A 67 0.58 8.31 12.13
N GLY A 68 -0.65 8.66 11.71
CA GLY A 68 -1.16 10.03 11.77
C GLY A 68 -0.82 10.92 10.56
N HIS A 69 -0.20 10.38 9.50
CA HIS A 69 -0.04 11.14 8.26
C HIS A 69 -1.40 11.42 7.61
N PRO A 70 -1.58 12.54 6.91
CA PRO A 70 -2.88 12.96 6.36
C PRO A 70 -3.38 12.10 5.20
N ILE A 71 -2.65 11.08 4.79
CA ILE A 71 -3.04 10.20 3.69
C ILE A 71 -4.24 9.32 4.05
N ASP A 72 -5.24 9.30 3.16
CA ASP A 72 -6.42 8.46 3.24
C ASP A 72 -6.67 7.76 1.89
N PRO A 73 -6.20 6.51 1.72
CA PRO A 73 -6.38 5.76 0.48
C PRO A 73 -7.84 5.56 0.06
N ALA A 74 -8.77 5.37 1.00
CA ALA A 74 -10.18 5.17 0.67
C ALA A 74 -10.82 6.47 0.16
N LYS A 75 -10.51 7.60 0.82
CA LYS A 75 -10.94 8.93 0.39
C LYS A 75 -10.44 9.27 -1.01
N PHE A 76 -9.14 8.97 -1.26
CA PHE A 76 -8.55 9.12 -2.58
C PHE A 76 -9.28 8.25 -3.62
N MET A 77 -9.50 6.97 -3.33
CA MET A 77 -10.20 6.05 -4.25
C MET A 77 -11.61 6.54 -4.56
N ARG A 78 -12.33 7.05 -3.57
CA ARG A 78 -13.68 7.60 -3.75
C ARG A 78 -13.66 8.83 -4.65
N ALA A 79 -12.77 9.78 -4.39
CA ALA A 79 -12.64 10.99 -5.19
C ALA A 79 -12.23 10.67 -6.62
N ALA A 80 -11.20 9.85 -6.80
CA ALA A 80 -10.66 9.50 -8.12
C ALA A 80 -11.65 8.70 -8.98
N SER A 81 -12.38 7.74 -8.39
CA SER A 81 -13.35 6.93 -9.13
C SER A 81 -14.58 7.71 -9.58
N ASN A 82 -14.94 8.77 -8.85
CA ASN A 82 -16.07 9.62 -9.17
C ASN A 82 -15.68 10.90 -9.94
N ASN A 83 -14.40 11.08 -10.28
CA ASN A 83 -13.87 12.31 -10.87
C ASN A 83 -14.26 13.56 -10.06
N ASP A 84 -14.23 13.42 -8.74
CA ASP A 84 -14.62 14.51 -7.83
C ASP A 84 -13.41 15.39 -7.48
N PHE A 85 -13.38 16.58 -8.05
CA PHE A 85 -12.32 17.58 -7.86
C PHE A 85 -12.75 18.74 -6.96
N ARG A 86 -13.89 18.66 -6.28
CA ARG A 86 -14.35 19.71 -5.34
C ARG A 86 -13.46 19.81 -4.12
N ASP A 87 -12.91 18.67 -3.67
CA ASP A 87 -11.89 18.62 -2.63
C ASP A 87 -10.61 18.05 -3.23
N LEU A 88 -9.55 18.86 -3.31
CA LEU A 88 -8.26 18.45 -3.85
C LEU A 88 -7.34 17.80 -2.81
N ASN A 89 -7.70 17.86 -1.51
CA ASN A 89 -6.86 17.31 -0.46
C ASN A 89 -6.55 15.82 -0.65
N PRO A 90 -7.50 14.94 -1.00
CA PRO A 90 -7.19 13.52 -1.21
C PRO A 90 -6.13 13.28 -2.29
N TYR A 91 -6.08 14.14 -3.30
CA TYR A 91 -5.09 14.06 -4.38
C TYR A 91 -3.72 14.56 -3.92
N ILE A 92 -3.67 15.70 -3.22
CA ILE A 92 -2.43 16.28 -2.68
C ILE A 92 -1.84 15.35 -1.61
N ASP A 93 -2.67 14.79 -0.76
CA ASP A 93 -2.29 13.85 0.31
C ASP A 93 -1.71 12.53 -0.23
N ALA A 94 -1.97 12.19 -1.50
CA ALA A 94 -1.29 11.09 -2.19
C ALA A 94 0.24 11.23 -2.17
N SER A 95 0.76 12.45 -2.03
CA SER A 95 2.20 12.73 -1.90
C SER A 95 2.84 12.06 -0.68
N PHE A 96 2.07 11.82 0.39
CA PHE A 96 2.52 11.14 1.61
C PHE A 96 2.56 9.60 1.47
N CYS A 97 2.13 9.05 0.34
CA CYS A 97 2.16 7.61 0.10
C CYS A 97 3.59 7.08 0.11
N SER A 98 3.87 6.05 0.93
CA SER A 98 5.16 5.33 0.94
C SER A 98 5.26 4.26 -0.15
N SER A 99 4.19 4.03 -0.91
CA SER A 99 4.11 3.00 -1.96
C SER A 99 4.36 1.57 -1.45
N CYS A 100 4.08 1.28 -0.18
CA CYS A 100 4.32 -0.03 0.43
C CYS A 100 3.50 -1.18 -0.18
N GLY A 101 2.38 -0.88 -0.86
CA GLY A 101 1.56 -1.88 -1.55
C GLY A 101 0.54 -2.62 -0.68
N VAL A 102 0.47 -2.38 0.62
CA VAL A 102 -0.48 -3.06 1.53
C VAL A 102 -1.93 -2.88 1.08
N CYS A 103 -2.32 -1.64 0.75
CA CYS A 103 -3.68 -1.32 0.31
C CYS A 103 -4.11 -2.04 -0.99
N GLU A 104 -3.16 -2.36 -1.85
CA GLU A 104 -3.41 -2.99 -3.16
C GLU A 104 -3.33 -4.51 -3.11
N MET A 105 -2.32 -5.04 -2.43
CA MET A 105 -1.99 -6.47 -2.50
C MET A 105 -2.64 -7.27 -1.37
N TYR A 106 -2.95 -6.63 -0.25
CA TYR A 106 -3.42 -7.28 0.95
C TYR A 106 -4.81 -6.81 1.40
N SER A 107 -5.05 -5.49 1.40
CA SER A 107 -6.25 -4.92 2.02
C SER A 107 -7.50 -4.96 1.14
N CYS A 108 -7.33 -4.82 -0.19
CA CYS A 108 -8.48 -4.64 -1.07
C CYS A 108 -9.17 -5.97 -1.41
N PRO A 109 -10.40 -6.23 -0.90
CA PRO A 109 -11.13 -7.47 -1.20
C PRO A 109 -11.56 -7.56 -2.67
N GLN A 110 -11.68 -6.41 -3.36
CA GLN A 110 -12.04 -6.33 -4.77
C GLN A 110 -10.83 -6.37 -5.72
N SER A 111 -9.62 -6.62 -5.20
CA SER A 111 -8.37 -6.63 -6.00
C SER A 111 -8.19 -5.40 -6.88
N LEU A 112 -8.59 -4.22 -6.38
CA LEU A 112 -8.30 -2.93 -6.99
C LEU A 112 -6.84 -2.54 -6.79
N ALA A 113 -6.42 -1.44 -7.39
CA ALA A 113 -5.05 -0.96 -7.39
C ALA A 113 -4.85 0.42 -6.72
N PRO A 114 -5.22 0.61 -5.43
CA PRO A 114 -5.09 1.91 -4.78
C PRO A 114 -3.66 2.44 -4.75
N ARG A 115 -2.67 1.57 -4.50
CA ARG A 115 -1.25 1.96 -4.48
C ARG A 115 -0.77 2.44 -5.84
N SER A 116 -1.17 1.76 -6.91
CA SER A 116 -0.75 2.12 -8.27
C SER A 116 -1.33 3.48 -8.66
N LEU A 117 -2.61 3.71 -8.40
CA LEU A 117 -3.27 5.00 -8.65
C LEU A 117 -2.69 6.15 -7.79
N LEU A 118 -2.41 5.89 -6.51
CA LEU A 118 -1.72 6.86 -5.65
C LEU A 118 -0.31 7.18 -6.13
N ALA A 119 0.43 6.20 -6.65
CA ALA A 119 1.77 6.40 -7.19
C ALA A 119 1.75 7.25 -8.45
N ASP A 120 0.78 7.04 -9.34
CA ASP A 120 0.61 7.84 -10.55
C ASP A 120 0.21 9.27 -10.22
N MET A 121 -0.71 9.46 -9.26
CA MET A 121 -1.06 10.79 -8.76
C MET A 121 0.16 11.50 -8.19
N LYS A 122 0.94 10.83 -7.34
CA LYS A 122 2.19 11.37 -6.79
C LYS A 122 3.20 11.73 -7.88
N GLY A 123 3.29 10.91 -8.94
CA GLY A 123 4.11 11.21 -10.12
C GLY A 123 3.62 12.44 -10.87
N GLY A 124 2.31 12.58 -11.06
CA GLY A 124 1.66 13.75 -11.66
C GLY A 124 1.91 15.03 -10.89
N LEU A 125 1.72 15.01 -9.56
CA LEU A 125 2.00 16.15 -8.69
C LEU A 125 3.45 16.63 -8.80
N ARG A 126 4.41 15.68 -8.81
CA ARG A 126 5.84 16.01 -9.00
C ARG A 126 6.10 16.69 -10.35
N LYS A 127 5.51 16.17 -11.43
CA LYS A 127 5.65 16.76 -12.78
C LYS A 127 5.05 18.16 -12.86
N ALA A 128 3.95 18.40 -12.14
CA ALA A 128 3.31 19.71 -12.03
C ALA A 128 4.01 20.66 -11.05
N GLY A 129 5.12 20.24 -10.42
CA GLY A 129 5.86 21.06 -9.46
C GLY A 129 5.16 21.20 -8.09
N ILE A 130 4.05 20.48 -7.88
CA ILE A 130 3.31 20.53 -6.61
C ILE A 130 4.04 19.68 -5.57
N ARG A 131 4.50 20.33 -4.53
CA ARG A 131 5.17 19.68 -3.39
C ARG A 131 4.16 19.36 -2.29
N PRO A 132 4.43 18.30 -1.48
CA PRO A 132 3.62 18.06 -0.30
C PRO A 132 3.66 19.27 0.63
N PRO A 133 2.56 19.60 1.31
CA PRO A 133 2.54 20.68 2.29
C PRO A 133 3.65 20.48 3.32
N GLN A 134 4.46 21.52 3.55
CA GLN A 134 5.48 21.51 4.59
C GLN A 134 4.86 21.86 5.94
N GLY A 135 5.39 21.28 7.01
CA GLY A 135 4.92 21.61 8.38
C GLY A 135 3.58 21.00 8.76
N VAL A 136 3.08 20.03 7.98
CA VAL A 136 1.87 19.29 8.36
C VAL A 136 2.18 18.50 9.64
N GLN A 137 1.54 18.91 10.73
CA GLN A 137 1.62 18.17 11.98
C GLN A 137 0.92 16.83 11.81
N PRO A 138 1.57 15.72 12.13
CA PRO A 138 0.91 14.41 12.11
C PRO A 138 -0.21 14.40 13.16
N LYS A 139 -1.33 13.79 12.80
CA LYS A 139 -2.40 13.52 13.74
C LYS A 139 -1.91 12.51 14.79
N PRO A 140 -2.58 12.42 15.95
CA PRO A 140 -2.29 11.34 16.89
C PRO A 140 -2.33 9.97 16.20
N VAL A 141 -1.50 9.05 16.65
CA VAL A 141 -1.51 7.67 16.17
C VAL A 141 -2.90 7.07 16.40
N GLN A 142 -3.41 6.37 15.40
CA GLN A 142 -4.75 5.78 15.48
C GLN A 142 -4.79 4.72 16.59
N GLU A 143 -5.72 4.85 17.52
CA GLU A 143 -5.91 3.88 18.61
C GLU A 143 -6.21 2.48 18.08
N SER A 144 -6.97 2.38 16.99
CA SER A 144 -7.28 1.11 16.32
C SER A 144 -6.04 0.31 15.89
N ARG A 145 -4.87 0.94 15.85
CA ARG A 145 -3.59 0.26 15.59
C ARG A 145 -3.30 -0.82 16.63
N GLU A 146 -3.61 -0.57 17.89
CA GLU A 146 -3.36 -1.54 18.96
C GLU A 146 -4.23 -2.80 18.81
N TYR A 147 -5.49 -2.63 18.44
CA TYR A 147 -6.43 -3.74 18.26
C TYR A 147 -6.13 -4.62 17.05
N ARG A 148 -5.27 -4.18 16.13
CA ARG A 148 -4.91 -4.92 14.91
C ARG A 148 -3.62 -5.71 15.03
N LYS A 149 -2.89 -5.56 16.10
CA LYS A 149 -1.80 -6.47 16.42
C LYS A 149 -2.39 -7.85 16.64
N VAL A 150 -1.95 -8.83 15.84
CA VAL A 150 -2.18 -10.22 16.22
C VAL A 150 -1.47 -10.39 17.56
N PRO A 151 -2.15 -10.83 18.63
CA PRO A 151 -1.49 -11.06 19.90
C PRO A 151 -0.26 -11.94 19.68
N GLU A 152 0.91 -11.47 20.09
CA GLU A 152 2.19 -12.12 19.82
C GLU A 152 2.17 -13.57 20.30
N GLU A 153 1.66 -13.80 21.51
CA GLU A 153 1.45 -15.13 22.09
C GLU A 153 0.68 -16.07 21.16
N ARG A 154 -0.40 -15.57 20.55
CA ARG A 154 -1.24 -16.36 19.64
C ARG A 154 -0.50 -16.67 18.34
N LEU A 155 0.30 -15.74 17.84
CA LEU A 155 1.12 -15.94 16.66
C LEU A 155 2.24 -16.93 16.94
N MET A 156 2.95 -16.77 18.05
CA MET A 156 4.00 -17.66 18.51
C MET A 156 3.50 -19.09 18.69
N ALA A 157 2.33 -19.26 19.30
CA ALA A 157 1.69 -20.57 19.46
C ALA A 157 1.35 -21.23 18.12
N ARG A 158 0.76 -20.46 17.16
CA ARG A 158 0.42 -20.96 15.83
C ARG A 158 1.62 -21.38 15.01
N LEU A 159 2.74 -20.70 15.17
CA LEU A 159 3.99 -20.96 14.46
C LEU A 159 4.87 -21.99 15.18
N GLY A 160 4.49 -22.47 16.38
CA GLY A 160 5.30 -23.37 17.19
C GLY A 160 6.57 -22.73 17.71
N LEU A 161 6.58 -21.41 17.87
CA LEU A 161 7.76 -20.62 18.25
C LEU A 161 7.79 -20.26 19.73
N THR A 162 6.84 -20.72 20.54
CA THR A 162 6.78 -20.44 21.99
C THR A 162 8.07 -20.83 22.73
N LYS A 163 8.74 -21.87 22.27
CA LYS A 163 10.03 -22.31 22.84
C LYS A 163 11.19 -21.30 22.64
N TYR A 164 11.00 -20.29 21.78
CA TYR A 164 11.99 -19.25 21.53
C TYR A 164 11.59 -17.91 22.16
N ASP A 165 10.53 -17.92 22.96
CA ASP A 165 10.12 -16.74 23.71
C ASP A 165 11.20 -16.42 24.74
N LYS A 166 11.71 -15.19 24.67
CA LYS A 166 12.80 -14.74 25.56
C LYS A 166 12.37 -14.60 27.01
N ASP A 167 11.05 -14.42 27.22
CA ASP A 167 10.44 -14.26 28.55
C ASP A 167 9.93 -15.59 29.11
N ALA A 168 10.01 -16.67 28.34
CA ALA A 168 9.70 -18.00 28.82
C ALA A 168 10.80 -18.47 29.81
N PRO A 169 10.44 -19.02 30.97
CA PRO A 169 11.43 -19.61 31.88
C PRO A 169 12.19 -20.70 31.12
N MET A 170 13.52 -20.57 31.09
CA MET A 170 14.36 -21.63 30.53
C MET A 170 14.21 -22.84 31.44
N ASP A 171 13.65 -23.91 30.93
CA ASP A 171 13.65 -25.20 31.59
C ASP A 171 15.13 -25.61 31.74
N GLU A 172 15.56 -25.77 33.01
CA GLU A 172 16.91 -26.29 33.38
C GLU A 172 17.09 -27.73 32.91
#